data_e34f10551b2772b680f9b6ac2be2997b
#
_entry.id   e34f10551b2772b680f9b6ac2be2997b
#
_cell.length_a   1.000
_cell.length_b   1.000
_cell.length_c   1.000
_cell.angle_alpha   90.00
_cell.angle_beta   90.00
_cell.angle_gamma   90.00
#
_symmetry.space_group_name_H-M   'P 1'
#
loop_
_entity.id
_entity.type
_entity.pdbx_description
1 polymer ?
#
loop_
_entity_poly.entity_id
_entity_poly.type
_entity_poly.pdbx_seq_one_letter_code
_entity_poly.pdbx_strand_id
1 'polypeptide(L)'
;GRIIAAVAQQFQVPEEELRGPRRTRQLALPRHVAMYLMREETEASLPRIGQALGGRDHTTVMYGYERIADRLETDEGLRRQVLAIRTSLYE
;
A
#
# COMPACT_ATOMS: atom_id res chain seq x y z
N GLY A 1 -1.11 11.08 0.36
CA GLY A 1 -2.26 11.33 0.75
C GLY A 1 -3.46 10.42 0.61
N ARG A 2 -4.14 10.50 -0.52
CA ARG A 2 -5.43 9.81 -0.66
C ARG A 2 -5.31 8.29 -0.64
N ILE A 3 -4.28 7.75 -1.27
CA ILE A 3 -4.12 6.31 -1.33
C ILE A 3 -3.83 5.75 0.05
N ILE A 4 -2.94 6.39 0.80
CA ILE A 4 -2.62 5.93 2.15
C ILE A 4 -3.85 5.97 3.04
N ALA A 5 -4.64 7.05 2.94
CA ALA A 5 -5.87 7.17 3.71
C ALA A 5 -6.87 6.07 3.34
N ALA A 6 -7.02 5.78 2.06
CA ALA A 6 -7.95 4.75 1.61
C ALA A 6 -7.50 3.36 2.06
N VAL A 7 -6.21 3.09 2.01
CA VAL A 7 -5.67 1.81 2.48
C VAL A 7 -5.88 1.68 3.98
N ALA A 8 -5.58 2.74 4.72
CA ALA A 8 -5.77 2.73 6.17
C ALA A 8 -7.21 2.42 6.54
N GLN A 9 -8.15 3.03 5.83
CA GLN A 9 -9.56 2.81 6.09
C GLN A 9 -9.97 1.37 5.78
N GLN A 10 -9.54 0.84 4.64
CA GLN A 10 -9.89 -0.51 4.24
C GLN A 10 -9.38 -1.55 5.24
N PHE A 11 -8.17 -1.37 5.73
CA PHE A 11 -7.57 -2.32 6.67
C PHE A 11 -7.79 -1.95 8.13
N GLN A 12 -8.48 -0.84 8.39
CA GLN A 12 -8.82 -0.40 9.73
C GLN A 12 -7.60 -0.21 10.61
N VAL A 13 -6.61 0.48 10.07
CA VAL A 13 -5.41 0.86 10.81
C VAL A 13 -5.22 2.36 10.68
N PRO A 14 -4.61 3.02 11.70
CA PRO A 14 -4.35 4.46 11.60
C PRO A 14 -3.33 4.78 10.51
N GLU A 15 -3.52 5.90 9.82
CA GLU A 15 -2.57 6.30 8.78
C GLU A 15 -1.16 6.46 9.33
N GLU A 16 -1.03 7.03 10.52
CA GLU A 16 0.30 7.25 11.09
C GLU A 16 1.03 5.95 11.35
N GLU A 17 0.31 4.85 11.55
CA GLU A 17 0.96 3.55 11.71
C GLU A 17 1.53 3.05 10.39
N LEU A 18 0.89 3.38 9.28
CA LEU A 18 1.43 3.02 7.98
C LEU A 18 2.71 3.79 7.68
N ARG A 19 2.81 5.03 8.16
CA ARG A 19 3.99 5.87 7.98
C ARG A 19 5.03 5.69 9.06
N GLY A 20 4.68 5.03 10.15
CA GLY A 20 5.56 4.89 11.30
C GLY A 20 6.58 3.75 11.14
N PRO A 21 7.45 3.60 12.13
CA PRO A 21 8.53 2.61 12.05
C PRO A 21 8.15 1.21 12.51
N ARG A 22 6.96 1.04 13.08
CA ARG A 22 6.60 -0.26 13.64
C ARG A 22 6.55 -1.34 12.56
N ARG A 23 7.02 -2.53 12.92
CA ARG A 23 7.10 -3.65 11.99
C ARG A 23 6.26 -4.81 12.48
N THR A 24 4.99 -4.55 12.75
CA THR A 24 4.09 -5.62 13.14
C THR A 24 3.52 -6.30 11.91
N ARG A 25 3.07 -7.53 12.11
CA ARG A 25 2.47 -8.31 11.06
C ARG A 25 1.25 -7.62 10.46
N GLN A 26 0.48 -6.96 11.32
CA GLN A 26 -0.75 -6.29 10.90
C GLN A 26 -0.50 -5.13 9.97
N LEU A 27 0.69 -4.54 10.01
CA LEU A 27 1.01 -3.39 9.18
C LEU A 27 1.70 -3.75 7.88
N ALA A 28 2.24 -4.95 7.77
CA ALA A 28 3.00 -5.34 6.58
C ALA A 28 2.11 -5.35 5.33
N LEU A 29 0.98 -6.04 5.39
CA LEU A 29 0.10 -6.13 4.23
C LEU A 29 -0.46 -4.78 3.81
N PRO A 30 -1.03 -3.97 4.73
CA PRO A 30 -1.50 -2.64 4.32
C PRO A 30 -0.41 -1.76 3.71
N ARG A 31 0.81 -1.79 4.25
CA ARG A 31 1.91 -1.01 3.67
C ARG A 31 2.24 -1.47 2.27
N HIS A 32 2.29 -2.79 2.05
CA HIS A 32 2.58 -3.33 0.73
C HIS A 32 1.48 -2.97 -0.27
N VAL A 33 0.22 -3.00 0.16
CA VAL A 33 -0.90 -2.59 -0.70
C VAL A 33 -0.77 -1.12 -1.06
N ALA A 34 -0.38 -0.27 -0.10
CA ALA A 34 -0.17 1.15 -0.38
C ALA A 34 0.96 1.34 -1.40
N MET A 35 2.06 0.61 -1.26
CA MET A 35 3.16 0.67 -2.22
C MET A 35 2.70 0.27 -3.62
N TYR A 36 1.94 -0.80 -3.71
CA TYR A 36 1.42 -1.29 -4.97
C TYR A 36 0.51 -0.25 -5.64
N LEU A 37 -0.44 0.27 -4.89
CA LEU A 37 -1.39 1.23 -5.46
C LEU A 37 -0.75 2.56 -5.80
N MET A 38 0.18 3.03 -4.99
CA MET A 38 0.87 4.27 -5.31
C MET A 38 1.67 4.14 -6.61
N ARG A 39 2.23 2.96 -6.85
CA ARG A 39 2.94 2.72 -8.09
C ARG A 39 1.99 2.60 -9.28
N GLU A 40 0.86 1.92 -9.09
CA GLU A 40 -0.08 1.66 -10.19
C GLU A 40 -0.95 2.86 -10.51
N GLU A 41 -1.32 3.65 -9.52
CA GLU A 41 -2.31 4.72 -9.70
C GLU A 41 -1.70 6.11 -9.80
N THR A 42 -0.39 6.24 -9.62
CA THR A 42 0.28 7.54 -9.72
C THR A 42 1.56 7.37 -10.52
N GLU A 43 2.22 8.51 -10.78
CA GLU A 43 3.52 8.52 -11.46
C GLU A 43 4.67 8.70 -10.48
N ALA A 44 4.41 8.48 -9.20
CA ALA A 44 5.45 8.64 -8.19
C ALA A 44 6.55 7.61 -8.37
N SER A 45 7.80 8.05 -8.18
CA SER A 45 8.95 7.17 -8.23
C SER A 45 9.00 6.30 -6.98
N LEU A 46 9.79 5.22 -7.03
CA LEU A 46 9.95 4.38 -5.86
C LEU A 46 10.48 5.14 -4.64
N PRO A 47 11.51 5.99 -4.79
CA PRO A 47 11.96 6.78 -3.64
C PRO A 47 10.87 7.69 -3.09
N ARG A 48 10.06 8.26 -3.95
CA ARG A 48 8.99 9.14 -3.54
C ARG A 48 7.93 8.39 -2.73
N ILE A 49 7.58 7.19 -3.19
CA ILE A 49 6.65 6.33 -2.47
C ILE A 49 7.21 5.99 -1.10
N GLY A 50 8.49 5.64 -1.03
CA GLY A 50 9.14 5.33 0.23
C GLY A 50 9.09 6.50 1.20
N GLN A 51 9.29 7.73 0.71
CA GLN A 51 9.20 8.91 1.55
C GLN A 51 7.80 9.12 2.09
N ALA A 52 6.79 8.91 1.27
CA ALA A 52 5.40 9.04 1.71
C ALA A 52 5.05 8.05 2.80
N LEU A 53 5.76 6.92 2.84
CA LEU A 53 5.53 5.87 3.83
C LEU A 53 6.61 5.89 4.92
N GLY A 54 7.02 7.09 5.33
CA GLY A 54 7.85 7.24 6.51
C GLY A 54 9.34 7.07 6.28
N GLY A 55 9.80 7.22 5.04
CA GLY A 55 11.22 7.15 4.76
C GLY A 55 11.75 5.76 4.48
N ARG A 56 10.92 4.91 3.94
CA ARG A 56 11.35 3.57 3.51
C ARG A 56 12.12 3.66 2.20
N ASP A 57 13.16 2.83 2.04
CA ASP A 57 13.98 2.93 0.85
C ASP A 57 13.29 2.27 -0.35
N HIS A 58 13.84 2.55 -1.54
CA HIS A 58 13.20 2.13 -2.78
C HIS A 58 13.19 0.61 -2.97
N THR A 59 14.16 -0.11 -2.41
CA THR A 59 14.14 -1.57 -2.53
C THR A 59 13.03 -2.18 -1.69
N THR A 60 12.74 -1.59 -0.53
CA THR A 60 11.62 -2.01 0.30
C THR A 60 10.31 -1.77 -0.44
N VAL A 61 10.18 -0.63 -1.11
CA VAL A 61 8.98 -0.32 -1.89
C VAL A 61 8.80 -1.32 -3.03
N MET A 62 9.88 -1.63 -3.75
CA MET A 62 9.81 -2.58 -4.85
C MET A 62 9.41 -3.96 -4.35
N TYR A 63 9.98 -4.38 -3.22
CA TYR A 63 9.61 -5.67 -2.61
C TYR A 63 8.12 -5.72 -2.30
N GLY A 64 7.59 -4.69 -1.65
CA GLY A 64 6.17 -4.64 -1.32
C GLY A 64 5.28 -4.66 -2.56
N TYR A 65 5.67 -3.89 -3.56
CA TYR A 65 4.94 -3.87 -4.83
C TYR A 65 4.88 -5.26 -5.45
N GLU A 66 6.03 -5.92 -5.57
CA GLU A 66 6.09 -7.24 -6.21
C GLU A 66 5.32 -8.28 -5.43
N ARG A 67 5.37 -8.19 -4.12
CA ARG A 67 4.66 -9.13 -3.27
C ARG A 67 3.15 -9.06 -3.51
N ILE A 68 2.61 -7.86 -3.62
CA ILE A 68 1.18 -7.69 -3.89
C ILE A 68 0.85 -8.12 -5.32
N ALA A 69 1.67 -7.72 -6.28
CA ALA A 69 1.43 -8.10 -7.67
C ALA A 69 1.34 -9.62 -7.81
N ASP A 70 2.24 -10.35 -7.15
CA ASP A 70 2.22 -11.81 -7.19
C ASP A 70 0.96 -12.37 -6.54
N ARG A 71 0.62 -11.87 -5.36
CA ARG A 71 -0.53 -12.39 -4.61
C ARG A 71 -1.86 -12.12 -5.32
N LEU A 72 -1.94 -11.04 -6.05
CA LEU A 72 -3.17 -10.72 -6.76
C LEU A 72 -3.53 -11.77 -7.81
N GLU A 73 -2.57 -12.55 -8.25
CA GLU A 73 -2.85 -13.59 -9.24
C GLU A 73 -3.64 -14.75 -8.67
N THR A 74 -3.52 -15.02 -7.38
CA THR A 74 -4.14 -16.19 -6.78
C THR A 74 -5.01 -15.90 -5.55
N ASP A 75 -4.97 -14.69 -5.01
CA ASP A 75 -5.66 -14.36 -3.77
C ASP A 75 -6.92 -13.54 -4.07
N GLU A 76 -8.06 -14.21 -4.11
CA GLU A 76 -9.34 -13.58 -4.42
C GLU A 76 -9.73 -12.52 -3.39
N GLY A 77 -9.50 -12.81 -2.11
CA GLY A 77 -9.82 -11.85 -1.05
C GLY A 77 -9.03 -10.57 -1.20
N LEU A 78 -7.75 -10.70 -1.52
CA LEU A 78 -6.90 -9.53 -1.73
C LEU A 78 -7.34 -8.74 -2.96
N ARG A 79 -7.73 -9.42 -4.03
CA ARG A 79 -8.26 -8.73 -5.22
C ARG A 79 -9.45 -7.86 -4.87
N ARG A 80 -10.36 -8.38 -4.06
CA ARG A 80 -11.55 -7.63 -3.67
C ARG A 80 -11.19 -6.43 -2.82
N GLN A 81 -10.24 -6.58 -1.90
CA GLN A 81 -9.80 -5.45 -1.08
C GLN A 81 -9.14 -4.37 -1.91
N VAL A 82 -8.27 -4.75 -2.84
CA VAL A 82 -7.60 -3.79 -3.70
C VAL A 82 -8.60 -3.11 -4.62
N LEU A 83 -9.56 -3.86 -5.16
CA LEU A 83 -10.60 -3.27 -5.99
C LEU A 83 -11.44 -2.26 -5.22
N ALA A 84 -11.80 -2.59 -3.98
CA ALA A 84 -12.59 -1.69 -3.14
C ALA A 84 -11.83 -0.38 -2.90
N ILE A 85 -10.53 -0.47 -2.65
CA ILE A 85 -9.71 0.73 -2.44
C ILE A 85 -9.67 1.56 -3.73
N ARG A 86 -9.42 0.93 -4.86
CA ARG A 86 -9.38 1.63 -6.14
C ARG A 86 -10.69 2.35 -6.43
N THR A 87 -11.79 1.66 -6.21
CA THR A 87 -13.11 2.25 -6.44
C THR A 87 -13.30 3.50 -5.59
N SER A 88 -12.88 3.44 -4.32
CA SER A 88 -13.04 4.59 -3.43
C SER A 88 -12.21 5.78 -3.85
N LEU A 89 -11.11 5.56 -4.56
CA LEU A 89 -10.25 6.67 -5.00
C LEU A 89 -10.91 7.51 -6.09
N TYR A 90 -11.87 6.95 -6.80
CA TYR A 90 -12.53 7.64 -7.91
C TYR A 90 -13.96 8.05 -7.61
N GLU A 91 -14.35 7.99 -6.34
CA GLU A 91 -15.69 8.44 -5.92
C GLU A 91 -15.76 9.93 -5.56
#